data_f9d3d3669a6be8059e7a7437c31f61b7
#
_entry.id   f9d3d3669a6be8059e7a7437c31f61b7
#
_cell.length_a   1.000
_cell.length_b   1.000
_cell.length_c   1.000
_cell.angle_alpha   90.00
_cell.angle_beta   90.00
_cell.angle_gamma   90.00
#
_symmetry.space_group_name_H-M   'P 1'
#
loop_
_entity.id
_entity.type
_entity.pdbx_description
1 polymer ?
#
loop_
_entity_poly.entity_id
_entity_poly.type
_entity_poly.pdbx_seq_one_letter_code
_entity_poly.pdbx_strand_id
1 'polypeptide(L)'
;MQQKIRYDKYFFSTKEWIVYGGQSIGIAGMFGYFFYGSVKWIMVLSPLIFILLIRKQRELSKRRRQNLLDQFKEMLGSLNNAVQAGYSLENALAEAYKDMLYFYREDSLIVRELAYIRAGIRNGKTPEEMLQDLGERSKEEDILDFANVLKIGKRNGGNINEIIKSAITVIEDKIETKQKIRTLLSARTLEAKIMAGIPFFIILYVETSSKGYFDMLYQTWGGHVFMTICLFVYLAAVYISVKIVDIEI
;
A
#
# COMPACT_ATOMS: atom_id res chain seq x y z
N MET A 1 -24.87 8.07 -10.99
CA MET A 1 -23.98 7.00 -11.48
C MET A 1 -22.79 6.90 -10.52
N GLN A 2 -22.73 5.84 -9.70
CA GLN A 2 -21.55 5.62 -8.84
C GLN A 2 -20.40 5.15 -9.71
N GLN A 3 -19.31 5.89 -9.69
CA GLN A 3 -18.11 5.60 -10.48
C GLN A 3 -17.40 4.36 -9.95
N LYS A 4 -17.21 3.37 -10.81
CA LYS A 4 -16.45 2.16 -10.53
C LYS A 4 -15.01 2.51 -10.16
N ILE A 5 -14.58 2.16 -8.93
CA ILE A 5 -13.25 2.48 -8.43
C ILE A 5 -12.24 1.49 -9.03
N ARG A 6 -11.15 1.98 -9.57
CA ARG A 6 -9.98 1.17 -9.98
C ARG A 6 -8.89 1.30 -8.94
N TYR A 7 -8.33 0.17 -8.51
CA TYR A 7 -7.32 0.07 -7.46
C TYR A 7 -5.92 -0.19 -8.02
N ASP A 8 -5.82 -0.57 -9.29
CA ASP A 8 -4.57 -0.94 -9.97
C ASP A 8 -3.63 0.24 -10.22
N LYS A 9 -4.20 1.46 -10.38
CA LYS A 9 -3.41 2.68 -10.63
C LYS A 9 -3.85 3.79 -9.69
N TYR A 10 -2.89 4.32 -8.97
CA TYR A 10 -3.07 5.55 -8.20
C TYR A 10 -2.63 6.73 -9.06
N PHE A 11 -3.52 7.66 -9.31
CA PHE A 11 -3.19 8.91 -9.97
C PHE A 11 -2.97 9.98 -8.90
N PHE A 12 -1.81 10.62 -8.92
CA PHE A 12 -1.54 11.73 -8.03
C PHE A 12 -2.53 12.87 -8.25
N SER A 13 -3.09 13.39 -7.18
CA SER A 13 -3.75 14.70 -7.20
C SER A 13 -2.70 15.80 -7.48
N THR A 14 -3.13 16.94 -8.03
CA THR A 14 -2.23 18.09 -8.32
C THR A 14 -1.43 18.49 -7.07
N LYS A 15 -2.05 18.46 -5.88
CA LYS A 15 -1.38 18.75 -4.60
C LYS A 15 -0.34 17.70 -4.25
N GLU A 16 -0.64 16.44 -4.45
CA GLU A 16 0.26 15.32 -4.18
C GLU A 16 1.46 15.34 -5.13
N TRP A 17 1.25 15.72 -6.38
CA TRP A 17 2.33 15.85 -7.36
C TRP A 17 3.36 16.91 -6.96
N ILE A 18 2.90 18.06 -6.44
CA ILE A 18 3.76 19.12 -5.93
C ILE A 18 4.52 18.64 -4.69
N VAL A 19 3.84 17.98 -3.74
CA VAL A 19 4.45 17.53 -2.47
C VAL A 19 5.48 16.42 -2.73
N TYR A 20 5.10 15.37 -3.46
CA TYR A 20 6.01 14.24 -3.71
C TYR A 20 7.10 14.59 -4.74
N GLY A 21 6.81 15.45 -5.70
CA GLY A 21 7.81 16.01 -6.61
C GLY A 21 8.85 16.84 -5.86
N GLY A 22 8.40 17.77 -5.00
CA GLY A 22 9.28 18.56 -4.13
C GLY A 22 10.12 17.71 -3.19
N GLN A 23 9.52 16.69 -2.56
CA GLN A 23 10.23 15.73 -1.70
C GLN A 23 11.31 14.95 -2.47
N SER A 24 11.00 14.48 -3.69
CA SER A 24 11.95 13.74 -4.52
C SER A 24 13.11 14.62 -4.99
N ILE A 25 12.85 15.89 -5.32
CA ILE A 25 13.88 16.88 -5.66
C ILE A 25 14.73 17.18 -4.42
N GLY A 26 14.13 17.34 -3.25
CA GLY A 26 14.85 17.54 -1.98
C GLY A 26 15.80 16.38 -1.66
N ILE A 27 15.34 15.14 -1.83
CA ILE A 27 16.17 13.94 -1.65
C ILE A 27 17.32 13.93 -2.67
N ALA A 28 17.05 14.18 -3.96
CA ALA A 28 18.09 14.24 -4.98
C ALA A 28 19.11 15.37 -4.72
N GLY A 29 18.64 16.53 -4.22
CA GLY A 29 19.51 17.64 -3.80
C GLY A 29 20.39 17.26 -2.62
N MET A 30 19.85 16.56 -1.64
CA MET A 30 20.58 16.03 -0.51
C MET A 30 21.68 15.06 -0.95
N PHE A 31 21.38 14.11 -1.85
CA PHE A 31 22.39 13.22 -2.45
C PHE A 31 23.46 14.01 -3.23
N GLY A 32 23.04 15.02 -4.02
CA GLY A 32 23.97 15.89 -4.76
C GLY A 32 24.94 16.64 -3.84
N TYR A 33 24.41 17.17 -2.73
CA TYR A 33 25.22 17.90 -1.75
C TYR A 33 26.20 16.98 -1.02
N PHE A 34 25.74 15.86 -0.46
CA PHE A 34 26.57 14.95 0.35
C PHE A 34 27.60 14.15 -0.47
N PHE A 35 27.30 13.77 -1.71
CA PHE A 35 28.20 12.96 -2.53
C PHE A 35 29.07 13.78 -3.48
N TYR A 36 28.64 14.99 -3.86
CA TYR A 36 29.34 15.77 -4.87
C TYR A 36 29.65 17.21 -4.42
N GLY A 37 29.33 17.58 -3.19
CA GLY A 37 29.57 18.93 -2.66
C GLY A 37 28.78 20.04 -3.36
N SER A 38 27.86 19.71 -4.26
CA SER A 38 27.13 20.70 -5.05
C SER A 38 25.74 20.23 -5.45
N VAL A 39 24.76 21.13 -5.29
CA VAL A 39 23.37 20.91 -5.71
C VAL A 39 23.21 20.82 -7.24
N LYS A 40 24.20 21.29 -8.03
CA LYS A 40 24.17 21.25 -9.50
C LYS A 40 24.06 19.82 -10.06
N TRP A 41 24.50 18.81 -9.30
CA TRP A 41 24.41 17.39 -9.66
C TRP A 41 22.99 16.82 -9.63
N ILE A 42 21.98 17.58 -9.21
CA ILE A 42 20.55 17.20 -9.31
C ILE A 42 20.20 16.81 -10.75
N MET A 43 20.78 17.47 -11.75
CA MET A 43 20.52 17.18 -13.16
C MET A 43 20.97 15.76 -13.55
N VAL A 44 22.11 15.31 -13.03
CA VAL A 44 22.64 13.94 -13.22
C VAL A 44 21.82 12.92 -12.42
N LEU A 45 21.28 13.31 -11.27
CA LEU A 45 20.44 12.48 -10.42
C LEU A 45 18.96 12.50 -10.81
N SER A 46 18.58 13.13 -11.92
CA SER A 46 17.19 13.17 -12.41
C SER A 46 16.53 11.79 -12.58
N PRO A 47 17.23 10.71 -13.02
CA PRO A 47 16.63 9.37 -13.07
C PRO A 47 16.19 8.87 -11.69
N LEU A 48 16.92 9.26 -10.63
CA LEU A 48 16.57 8.89 -9.24
C LEU A 48 15.23 9.51 -8.83
N ILE A 49 14.97 10.76 -9.21
CA ILE A 49 13.69 11.44 -8.95
C ILE A 49 12.53 10.65 -9.56
N PHE A 50 12.68 10.21 -10.81
CA PHE A 50 11.66 9.44 -11.52
C PHE A 50 11.40 8.08 -10.85
N ILE A 51 12.46 7.38 -10.43
CA ILE A 51 12.36 6.11 -9.70
C ILE A 51 11.62 6.30 -8.36
N LEU A 52 11.94 7.36 -7.61
CA LEU A 52 11.28 7.67 -6.33
C LEU A 52 9.79 7.96 -6.52
N LEU A 53 9.40 8.70 -7.55
CA LEU A 53 7.99 8.99 -7.86
C LEU A 53 7.21 7.71 -8.21
N ILE A 54 7.78 6.82 -9.04
CA ILE A 54 7.14 5.54 -9.38
C ILE A 54 6.98 4.67 -8.13
N ARG A 55 8.03 4.59 -7.30
CA ARG A 55 7.95 3.83 -6.02
C ARG A 55 6.87 4.40 -5.12
N LYS A 56 6.76 5.72 -5.02
CA LYS A 56 5.75 6.38 -4.19
C LYS A 56 4.33 6.10 -4.70
N GLN A 57 4.13 6.12 -6.00
CA GLN A 57 2.84 5.76 -6.61
C GLN A 57 2.43 4.31 -6.30
N ARG A 58 3.37 3.36 -6.38
CA ARG A 58 3.12 1.96 -6.03
C ARG A 58 2.82 1.80 -4.54
N GLU A 59 3.56 2.47 -3.67
CA GLU A 59 3.32 2.47 -2.22
C GLU A 59 1.91 2.97 -1.89
N LEU A 60 1.47 4.08 -2.47
CA LEU A 60 0.12 4.62 -2.24
C LEU A 60 -0.98 3.71 -2.76
N SER A 61 -0.77 3.08 -3.93
CA SER A 61 -1.68 2.07 -4.46
C SER A 61 -1.79 0.85 -3.51
N LYS A 62 -0.64 0.35 -3.01
CA LYS A 62 -0.60 -0.75 -2.02
C LYS A 62 -1.31 -0.37 -0.73
N ARG A 63 -1.04 0.82 -0.18
CA ARG A 63 -1.72 1.33 1.03
C ARG A 63 -3.23 1.45 0.84
N ARG A 64 -3.68 1.91 -0.33
CA ARG A 64 -5.11 2.03 -0.63
C ARG A 64 -5.80 0.67 -0.65
N ARG A 65 -5.17 -0.35 -1.24
CA ARG A 65 -5.68 -1.72 -1.27
C ARG A 65 -5.70 -2.33 0.13
N GLN A 66 -4.62 -2.16 0.90
CA GLN A 66 -4.55 -2.60 2.29
C GLN A 66 -5.66 -1.98 3.15
N ASN A 67 -5.90 -0.67 2.99
CA ASN A 67 -6.98 0.00 3.71
C ASN A 67 -8.37 -0.56 3.31
N LEU A 68 -8.57 -0.89 2.03
CA LEU A 68 -9.80 -1.58 1.61
C LEU A 68 -9.93 -2.95 2.28
N LEU A 69 -8.84 -3.73 2.34
CA LEU A 69 -8.84 -5.07 2.94
C LEU A 69 -9.13 -5.02 4.44
N ASP A 70 -8.55 -4.04 5.15
CA ASP A 70 -8.80 -3.82 6.58
C ASP A 70 -10.28 -3.46 6.82
N GLN A 71 -10.85 -2.56 6.02
CA GLN A 71 -12.28 -2.23 6.06
C GLN A 71 -13.17 -3.40 5.63
N PHE A 72 -12.71 -4.25 4.70
CA PHE A 72 -13.41 -5.45 4.28
C PHE A 72 -13.51 -6.47 5.41
N LYS A 73 -12.45 -6.65 6.21
CA LYS A 73 -12.49 -7.48 7.42
C LYS A 73 -13.59 -7.05 8.38
N GLU A 74 -13.69 -5.76 8.67
CA GLU A 74 -14.75 -5.24 9.56
C GLU A 74 -16.15 -5.44 8.98
N MET A 75 -16.28 -5.29 7.65
CA MET A 75 -17.52 -5.60 6.94
C MET A 75 -17.89 -7.09 7.07
N LEU A 76 -16.91 -8.02 7.00
CA LEU A 76 -17.14 -9.44 7.20
C LEU A 76 -17.69 -9.73 8.59
N GLY A 77 -17.20 -9.07 9.63
CA GLY A 77 -17.74 -9.20 11.00
C GLY A 77 -19.21 -8.79 11.07
N SER A 78 -19.60 -7.66 10.47
CA SER A 78 -20.99 -7.23 10.39
C SER A 78 -21.84 -8.21 9.56
N LEU A 79 -21.30 -8.66 8.41
CA LEU A 79 -21.95 -9.66 7.57
C LEU A 79 -22.20 -10.97 8.32
N ASN A 80 -21.22 -11.44 9.10
CA ASN A 80 -21.35 -12.64 9.94
C ASN A 80 -22.49 -12.53 10.95
N ASN A 81 -22.58 -11.38 11.64
CA ASN A 81 -23.66 -11.13 12.59
C ASN A 81 -25.04 -11.19 11.92
N ALA A 82 -25.18 -10.57 10.74
CA ALA A 82 -26.44 -10.59 9.99
C ALA A 82 -26.79 -12.02 9.50
N VAL A 83 -25.82 -12.79 9.02
CA VAL A 83 -26.04 -14.18 8.60
C VAL A 83 -26.38 -15.08 9.79
N GLN A 84 -25.76 -14.85 10.96
CA GLN A 84 -26.14 -15.55 12.21
C GLN A 84 -27.56 -15.24 12.66
N ALA A 85 -28.03 -14.03 12.42
CA ALA A 85 -29.42 -13.62 12.67
C ALA A 85 -30.42 -14.20 11.65
N GLY A 86 -29.95 -14.95 10.65
CA GLY A 86 -30.79 -15.64 9.65
C GLY A 86 -31.10 -14.83 8.39
N TYR A 87 -30.45 -13.67 8.19
CA TYR A 87 -30.63 -12.90 6.96
C TYR A 87 -30.05 -13.66 5.75
N SER A 88 -30.71 -13.50 4.59
CA SER A 88 -30.12 -13.89 3.30
C SER A 88 -28.87 -13.06 2.99
N LEU A 89 -27.97 -13.56 2.13
CA LEU A 89 -26.73 -12.87 1.80
C LEU A 89 -26.97 -11.45 1.27
N GLU A 90 -28.04 -11.26 0.46
CA GLU A 90 -28.43 -9.95 -0.06
C GLU A 90 -28.83 -8.96 1.05
N ASN A 91 -29.64 -9.44 2.00
CA ASN A 91 -30.07 -8.64 3.14
C ASN A 91 -28.92 -8.42 4.13
N ALA A 92 -28.08 -9.40 4.36
CA ALA A 92 -26.90 -9.31 5.20
C ALA A 92 -25.89 -8.27 4.66
N LEU A 93 -25.68 -8.21 3.36
CA LEU A 93 -24.87 -7.14 2.72
C LEU A 93 -25.51 -5.76 2.84
N ALA A 94 -26.84 -5.70 2.80
CA ALA A 94 -27.55 -4.45 3.00
C ALA A 94 -27.44 -3.94 4.44
N GLU A 95 -27.43 -4.85 5.43
CA GLU A 95 -27.22 -4.52 6.83
C GLU A 95 -25.77 -4.12 7.10
N ALA A 96 -24.81 -4.91 6.58
CA ALA A 96 -23.39 -4.56 6.65
C ALA A 96 -23.09 -3.16 6.06
N TYR A 97 -23.79 -2.76 5.00
CA TYR A 97 -23.66 -1.39 4.49
C TYR A 97 -24.08 -0.33 5.52
N LYS A 98 -25.18 -0.55 6.25
CA LYS A 98 -25.63 0.41 7.27
C LYS A 98 -24.64 0.51 8.41
N ASP A 99 -24.13 -0.64 8.87
CA ASP A 99 -23.13 -0.69 9.92
C ASP A 99 -21.85 0.03 9.49
N MET A 100 -21.36 -0.26 8.27
CA MET A 100 -20.16 0.40 7.75
C MET A 100 -20.36 1.91 7.56
N LEU A 101 -21.58 2.36 7.23
CA LEU A 101 -21.90 3.78 7.15
C LEU A 101 -21.89 4.48 8.52
N TYR A 102 -22.17 3.72 9.58
CA TYR A 102 -22.09 4.21 10.95
C TYR A 102 -20.64 4.32 11.45
N PHE A 103 -19.78 3.33 11.14
CA PHE A 103 -18.38 3.30 11.58
C PHE A 103 -17.47 4.16 10.72
N TYR A 104 -17.77 4.30 9.43
CA TYR A 104 -16.96 4.98 8.44
C TYR A 104 -17.71 6.13 7.79
N ARG A 105 -16.96 7.08 7.24
CA ARG A 105 -17.54 8.17 6.45
C ARG A 105 -18.06 7.64 5.11
N GLU A 106 -19.02 8.36 4.50
CA GLU A 106 -19.60 8.02 3.19
C GLU A 106 -18.56 7.92 2.05
N ASP A 107 -17.43 8.64 2.18
CA ASP A 107 -16.35 8.64 1.21
C ASP A 107 -15.35 7.47 1.38
N SER A 108 -15.51 6.64 2.43
CA SER A 108 -14.65 5.48 2.64
C SER A 108 -14.77 4.44 1.52
N LEU A 109 -13.71 3.65 1.33
CA LEU A 109 -13.63 2.69 0.24
C LEU A 109 -14.73 1.63 0.34
N ILE A 110 -14.89 1.04 1.51
CA ILE A 110 -15.85 -0.05 1.71
C ILE A 110 -17.32 0.42 1.59
N VAL A 111 -17.65 1.61 2.11
CA VAL A 111 -19.01 2.15 2.02
C VAL A 111 -19.37 2.41 0.56
N ARG A 112 -18.46 2.97 -0.23
CA ARG A 112 -18.68 3.20 -1.66
C ARG A 112 -18.82 1.90 -2.44
N GLU A 113 -18.02 0.87 -2.12
CA GLU A 113 -18.12 -0.44 -2.77
C GLU A 113 -19.42 -1.16 -2.37
N LEU A 114 -19.80 -1.15 -1.10
CA LEU A 114 -21.09 -1.71 -0.65
C LEU A 114 -22.28 -1.01 -1.27
N ALA A 115 -22.23 0.32 -1.41
CA ALA A 115 -23.25 1.07 -2.13
C ALA A 115 -23.35 0.64 -3.60
N TYR A 116 -22.20 0.39 -4.25
CA TYR A 116 -22.15 -0.12 -5.63
C TYR A 116 -22.69 -1.55 -5.71
N ILE A 117 -22.32 -2.44 -4.78
CA ILE A 117 -22.82 -3.83 -4.68
C ILE A 117 -24.34 -3.82 -4.50
N ARG A 118 -24.88 -3.03 -3.58
CA ARG A 118 -26.33 -2.91 -3.37
C ARG A 118 -27.08 -2.42 -4.62
N ALA A 119 -26.52 -1.45 -5.33
CA ALA A 119 -27.10 -0.98 -6.58
C ALA A 119 -27.09 -2.08 -7.65
N GLY A 120 -26.02 -2.88 -7.74
CA GLY A 120 -25.92 -4.02 -8.63
C GLY A 120 -26.96 -5.10 -8.32
N ILE A 121 -27.13 -5.47 -7.05
CA ILE A 121 -28.12 -6.44 -6.59
C ILE A 121 -29.55 -5.98 -6.93
N ARG A 122 -29.88 -4.70 -6.71
CA ARG A 122 -31.17 -4.12 -7.09
C ARG A 122 -31.43 -4.16 -8.61
N ASN A 123 -30.38 -4.18 -9.40
CA ASN A 123 -30.43 -4.31 -10.87
C ASN A 123 -30.35 -5.78 -11.35
N GLY A 124 -30.60 -6.76 -10.47
CA GLY A 124 -30.69 -8.18 -10.82
C GLY A 124 -29.37 -8.93 -10.88
N LYS A 125 -28.25 -8.32 -10.44
CA LYS A 125 -26.96 -9.05 -10.30
C LYS A 125 -26.95 -9.85 -9.00
N THR A 126 -26.20 -10.96 -9.01
CA THR A 126 -26.06 -11.76 -7.79
C THR A 126 -24.99 -11.17 -6.85
N PRO A 127 -25.10 -11.36 -5.52
CA PRO A 127 -24.08 -10.96 -4.56
C PRO A 127 -22.70 -11.49 -4.92
N GLU A 128 -22.62 -12.74 -5.34
CA GLU A 128 -21.38 -13.42 -5.70
C GLU A 128 -20.69 -12.74 -6.90
N GLU A 129 -21.46 -12.35 -7.93
CA GLU A 129 -20.92 -11.62 -9.08
C GLU A 129 -20.40 -10.25 -8.68
N MET A 130 -21.08 -9.56 -7.79
CA MET A 130 -20.68 -8.24 -7.33
C MET A 130 -19.43 -8.27 -6.45
N LEU A 131 -19.31 -9.29 -5.59
CA LEU A 131 -18.11 -9.51 -4.76
C LEU A 131 -16.93 -9.98 -5.61
N GLN A 132 -17.17 -10.82 -6.63
CA GLN A 132 -16.14 -11.21 -7.60
C GLN A 132 -15.61 -9.97 -8.36
N ASP A 133 -16.49 -9.10 -8.85
CA ASP A 133 -16.09 -7.82 -9.49
C ASP A 133 -15.23 -6.96 -8.56
N LEU A 134 -15.56 -6.91 -7.27
CA LEU A 134 -14.76 -6.20 -6.27
C LEU A 134 -13.37 -6.84 -6.12
N GLY A 135 -13.27 -8.17 -6.00
CA GLY A 135 -11.99 -8.90 -5.88
C GLY A 135 -11.09 -8.67 -7.10
N GLU A 136 -11.64 -8.79 -8.30
CA GLU A 136 -10.90 -8.58 -9.55
C GLU A 136 -10.38 -7.14 -9.70
N ARG A 137 -11.18 -6.13 -9.30
CA ARG A 137 -10.81 -4.71 -9.37
C ARG A 137 -9.82 -4.29 -8.31
N SER A 138 -9.97 -4.82 -7.10
CA SER A 138 -9.08 -4.52 -5.98
C SER A 138 -7.73 -5.21 -6.11
N LYS A 139 -7.68 -6.33 -6.84
CA LYS A 139 -6.54 -7.26 -6.91
C LYS A 139 -6.15 -7.79 -5.52
N GLU A 140 -7.12 -7.90 -4.62
CA GLU A 140 -6.96 -8.52 -3.32
C GLU A 140 -7.48 -9.96 -3.39
N GLU A 141 -6.55 -10.91 -3.25
CA GLU A 141 -6.84 -12.34 -3.32
C GLU A 141 -7.87 -12.77 -2.28
N ASP A 142 -7.80 -12.21 -1.07
CA ASP A 142 -8.70 -12.57 0.02
C ASP A 142 -10.17 -12.22 -0.29
N ILE A 143 -10.41 -11.11 -0.98
CA ILE A 143 -11.76 -10.72 -1.45
C ILE A 143 -12.23 -11.65 -2.56
N LEU A 144 -11.31 -12.01 -3.47
CA LEU A 144 -11.61 -12.92 -4.57
C LEU A 144 -11.89 -14.35 -4.07
N ASP A 145 -11.09 -14.84 -3.11
CA ASP A 145 -11.28 -16.14 -2.47
C ASP A 145 -12.64 -16.20 -1.78
N PHE A 146 -13.02 -15.15 -1.04
CA PHE A 146 -14.34 -15.07 -0.41
C PHE A 146 -15.47 -15.18 -1.45
N ALA A 147 -15.39 -14.41 -2.54
CA ALA A 147 -16.39 -14.45 -3.60
C ALA A 147 -16.48 -15.84 -4.27
N ASN A 148 -15.33 -16.50 -4.49
CA ASN A 148 -15.26 -17.84 -5.09
C ASN A 148 -15.89 -18.90 -4.18
N VAL A 149 -15.60 -18.87 -2.86
CA VAL A 149 -16.20 -19.79 -1.89
C VAL A 149 -17.71 -19.65 -1.85
N LEU A 150 -18.23 -18.41 -1.86
CA LEU A 150 -19.67 -18.15 -1.90
C LEU A 150 -20.31 -18.72 -3.19
N LYS A 151 -19.65 -18.51 -4.33
CA LYS A 151 -20.12 -19.00 -5.64
C LYS A 151 -20.19 -20.54 -5.71
N ILE A 152 -19.16 -21.21 -5.17
CA ILE A 152 -19.10 -22.69 -5.12
C ILE A 152 -20.14 -23.21 -4.13
N GLY A 153 -20.26 -22.61 -2.97
CA GLY A 153 -21.20 -23.00 -1.92
C GLY A 153 -22.65 -22.96 -2.42
N LYS A 154 -23.03 -21.92 -3.14
CA LYS A 154 -24.37 -21.77 -3.70
C LYS A 154 -24.69 -22.85 -4.75
N ARG A 155 -23.69 -23.29 -5.55
CA ARG A 155 -23.88 -24.33 -6.58
C ARG A 155 -24.06 -25.72 -6.00
N ASN A 156 -23.45 -26.02 -4.86
CA ASN A 156 -23.43 -27.36 -4.28
C ASN A 156 -24.65 -27.66 -3.40
N GLY A 157 -25.60 -26.76 -3.23
CA GLY A 157 -26.87 -26.98 -2.54
C GLY A 157 -26.77 -27.29 -1.05
N GLY A 158 -25.60 -27.03 -0.43
CA GLY A 158 -25.38 -27.18 1.01
C GLY A 158 -26.08 -26.12 1.85
N ASN A 159 -25.95 -26.22 3.19
CA ASN A 159 -26.38 -25.15 4.10
C ASN A 159 -25.55 -23.88 3.84
N ILE A 160 -26.06 -23.01 2.97
CA ILE A 160 -25.35 -21.82 2.48
C ILE A 160 -24.91 -20.91 3.64
N ASN A 161 -25.70 -20.86 4.74
CA ASN A 161 -25.35 -20.05 5.90
C ASN A 161 -24.12 -20.59 6.64
N GLU A 162 -23.96 -21.89 6.73
CA GLU A 162 -22.76 -22.51 7.33
C GLU A 162 -21.54 -22.27 6.45
N ILE A 163 -21.69 -22.37 5.12
CA ILE A 163 -20.61 -22.10 4.17
C ILE A 163 -20.18 -20.64 4.26
N ILE A 164 -21.13 -19.70 4.31
CA ILE A 164 -20.86 -18.27 4.48
C ILE A 164 -20.11 -18.01 5.78
N LYS A 165 -20.59 -18.55 6.91
CA LYS A 165 -19.94 -18.41 8.23
C LYS A 165 -18.51 -18.93 8.22
N SER A 166 -18.33 -20.15 7.71
CA SER A 166 -17.00 -20.76 7.61
C SER A 166 -16.06 -19.93 6.73
N ALA A 167 -16.55 -19.46 5.57
CA ALA A 167 -15.77 -18.61 4.65
C ALA A 167 -15.36 -17.29 5.34
N ILE A 168 -16.27 -16.64 6.04
CA ILE A 168 -16.00 -15.40 6.79
C ILE A 168 -14.90 -15.66 7.81
N THR A 169 -15.03 -16.66 8.66
CA THR A 169 -14.04 -16.97 9.70
C THR A 169 -12.64 -17.21 9.10
N VAL A 170 -12.55 -18.04 8.07
CA VAL A 170 -11.27 -18.34 7.42
C VAL A 170 -10.61 -17.09 6.83
N ILE A 171 -11.40 -16.23 6.17
CA ILE A 171 -10.88 -15.01 5.55
C ILE A 171 -10.51 -13.97 6.61
N GLU A 172 -11.31 -13.81 7.68
CA GLU A 172 -10.99 -12.94 8.80
C GLU A 172 -9.67 -13.35 9.46
N ASP A 173 -9.48 -14.62 9.76
CA ASP A 173 -8.25 -15.16 10.35
C ASP A 173 -7.04 -14.93 9.45
N LYS A 174 -7.21 -15.13 8.12
CA LYS A 174 -6.17 -14.88 7.13
C LYS A 174 -5.76 -13.41 7.10
N ILE A 175 -6.73 -12.49 7.07
CA ILE A 175 -6.48 -11.04 7.08
C ILE A 175 -5.83 -10.62 8.40
N GLU A 176 -6.31 -11.14 9.53
CA GLU A 176 -5.74 -10.84 10.84
C GLU A 176 -4.29 -11.29 10.96
N THR A 177 -3.96 -12.48 10.46
CA THR A 177 -2.59 -12.98 10.41
C THR A 177 -1.71 -12.06 9.58
N LYS A 178 -2.16 -11.63 8.39
CA LYS A 178 -1.46 -10.65 7.56
C LYS A 178 -1.24 -9.32 8.29
N GLN A 179 -2.24 -8.83 9.03
CA GLN A 179 -2.12 -7.60 9.83
C GLN A 179 -1.07 -7.74 10.94
N LYS A 180 -1.07 -8.89 11.67
CA LYS A 180 -0.07 -9.18 12.71
C LYS A 180 1.35 -9.19 12.14
N ILE A 181 1.57 -9.88 11.01
CA ILE A 181 2.86 -9.92 10.32
C ILE A 181 3.28 -8.51 9.89
N ARG A 182 2.38 -7.72 9.31
CA ARG A 182 2.63 -6.33 8.90
C ARG A 182 3.06 -5.46 10.09
N THR A 183 2.42 -5.64 11.24
CA THR A 183 2.76 -4.91 12.46
C THR A 183 4.16 -5.28 12.95
N LEU A 184 4.52 -6.56 12.95
CA LEU A 184 5.86 -7.03 13.32
C LEU A 184 6.94 -6.49 12.34
N LEU A 185 6.66 -6.47 11.04
CA LEU A 185 7.57 -5.95 10.03
C LEU A 185 7.70 -4.42 10.07
N SER A 186 6.73 -3.70 10.65
CA SER A 186 6.78 -2.23 10.71
C SER A 186 7.97 -1.72 11.54
N ALA A 187 8.30 -2.42 12.63
CA ALA A 187 9.49 -2.11 13.46
C ALA A 187 10.78 -2.29 12.65
N ARG A 188 10.90 -3.38 11.89
CA ARG A 188 12.05 -3.63 11.01
C ARG A 188 12.18 -2.62 9.88
N THR A 189 11.04 -2.17 9.34
CA THR A 189 11.00 -1.10 8.34
C THR A 189 11.55 0.21 8.88
N LEU A 190 11.21 0.56 10.13
CA LEU A 190 11.73 1.76 10.78
C LEU A 190 13.25 1.65 11.03
N GLU A 191 13.72 0.50 11.54
CA GLU A 191 15.13 0.21 11.74
C GLU A 191 15.93 0.37 10.42
N ALA A 192 15.45 -0.21 9.33
CA ALA A 192 16.06 -0.07 8.01
C ALA A 192 16.13 1.39 7.52
N LYS A 193 15.09 2.18 7.77
CA LYS A 193 15.08 3.62 7.44
C LYS A 193 16.09 4.41 8.27
N ILE A 194 16.22 4.12 9.56
CA ILE A 194 17.22 4.75 10.44
C ILE A 194 18.63 4.41 9.94
N MET A 195 18.91 3.13 9.68
CA MET A 195 20.19 2.67 9.15
C MET A 195 20.55 3.34 7.82
N ALA A 196 19.57 3.54 6.93
CA ALA A 196 19.78 4.29 5.70
C ALA A 196 20.10 5.77 5.93
N GLY A 197 19.70 6.36 7.05
CA GLY A 197 20.01 7.76 7.40
C GLY A 197 21.41 7.96 7.95
N ILE A 198 21.99 6.95 8.64
CA ILE A 198 23.26 7.07 9.38
C ILE A 198 24.42 7.64 8.53
N PRO A 199 24.68 7.21 7.28
CA PRO A 199 25.80 7.73 6.50
C PRO A 199 25.73 9.25 6.31
N PHE A 200 24.54 9.82 6.15
CA PHE A 200 24.38 11.27 6.00
C PHE A 200 24.75 12.02 7.27
N PHE A 201 24.37 11.47 8.44
CA PHE A 201 24.77 12.04 9.72
C PHE A 201 26.28 11.97 9.94
N ILE A 202 26.94 10.89 9.51
CA ILE A 202 28.39 10.74 9.60
C ILE A 202 29.09 11.77 8.71
N ILE A 203 28.67 11.91 7.45
CA ILE A 203 29.24 12.90 6.52
C ILE A 203 29.06 14.32 7.10
N LEU A 204 27.87 14.66 7.61
CA LEU A 204 27.58 15.94 8.19
C LEU A 204 28.47 16.21 9.44
N TYR A 205 28.64 15.21 10.28
CA TYR A 205 29.49 15.32 11.48
C TYR A 205 30.96 15.57 11.08
N VAL A 206 31.49 14.82 10.11
CA VAL A 206 32.87 15.00 9.63
C VAL A 206 33.06 16.37 8.98
N GLU A 207 32.11 16.83 8.16
CA GLU A 207 32.16 18.14 7.51
C GLU A 207 32.16 19.31 8.52
N THR A 208 31.37 19.16 9.62
CA THR A 208 31.33 20.17 10.67
C THR A 208 32.54 20.16 11.60
N SER A 209 33.11 18.96 11.86
CA SER A 209 34.26 18.80 12.75
C SER A 209 35.59 19.11 12.03
N SER A 210 35.70 18.83 10.76
CA SER A 210 36.91 18.99 9.93
C SER A 210 36.57 19.60 8.61
N LYS A 211 36.39 20.93 8.59
CA LYS A 211 36.06 21.69 7.36
C LYS A 211 37.07 21.41 6.25
N GLY A 212 36.58 21.06 5.08
CA GLY A 212 37.40 20.78 3.91
C GLY A 212 37.95 19.35 3.82
N TYR A 213 37.56 18.46 4.75
CA TYR A 213 38.00 17.04 4.70
C TYR A 213 37.62 16.36 3.38
N PHE A 214 36.47 16.68 2.83
CA PHE A 214 35.99 16.14 1.57
C PHE A 214 36.38 16.96 0.33
N ASP A 215 37.02 18.11 0.47
CA ASP A 215 37.35 18.99 -0.66
C ASP A 215 38.17 18.30 -1.75
N MET A 216 39.11 17.46 -1.37
CA MET A 216 39.92 16.67 -2.32
C MET A 216 39.06 15.68 -3.11
N LEU A 217 38.02 15.11 -2.50
CA LEU A 217 37.09 14.18 -3.18
C LEU A 217 36.11 14.92 -4.09
N TYR A 218 35.72 16.16 -3.72
CA TYR A 218 34.76 16.95 -4.50
C TYR A 218 35.40 17.74 -5.66
N GLN A 219 36.72 18.01 -5.59
CA GLN A 219 37.41 18.83 -6.60
C GLN A 219 38.18 17.99 -7.63
N THR A 220 38.49 16.72 -7.33
CA THR A 220 39.31 15.86 -8.17
C THR A 220 38.43 14.93 -9.02
N TRP A 221 38.79 14.72 -10.28
CA TRP A 221 38.06 13.77 -11.15
C TRP A 221 38.03 12.34 -10.57
N GLY A 222 39.15 11.88 -10.04
CA GLY A 222 39.22 10.57 -9.32
C GLY A 222 38.31 10.49 -8.10
N GLY A 223 38.17 11.61 -7.36
CA GLY A 223 37.27 11.73 -6.23
C GLY A 223 35.79 11.61 -6.66
N HIS A 224 35.40 12.21 -7.79
CA HIS A 224 34.03 12.09 -8.33
C HIS A 224 33.71 10.64 -8.71
N VAL A 225 34.66 9.92 -9.34
CA VAL A 225 34.51 8.49 -9.68
C VAL A 225 34.34 7.66 -8.41
N PHE A 226 35.19 7.88 -7.41
CA PHE A 226 35.10 7.18 -6.12
C PHE A 226 33.76 7.42 -5.42
N MET A 227 33.33 8.68 -5.32
CA MET A 227 32.02 9.02 -4.70
C MET A 227 30.84 8.44 -5.47
N THR A 228 30.93 8.35 -6.80
CA THR A 228 29.90 7.68 -7.62
C THR A 228 29.83 6.17 -7.29
N ILE A 229 30.96 5.50 -7.14
CA ILE A 229 30.99 4.08 -6.74
C ILE A 229 30.36 3.91 -5.35
N CYS A 230 30.72 4.77 -4.40
CA CYS A 230 30.14 4.77 -3.04
C CYS A 230 28.61 4.98 -3.10
N LEU A 231 28.14 5.89 -3.93
CA LEU A 231 26.72 6.13 -4.13
C LEU A 231 26.01 4.88 -4.68
N PHE A 232 26.59 4.19 -5.67
CA PHE A 232 26.02 2.95 -6.21
C PHE A 232 25.95 1.85 -5.17
N VAL A 233 27.01 1.65 -4.39
CA VAL A 233 27.05 0.65 -3.30
C VAL A 233 25.98 0.99 -2.26
N TYR A 234 25.85 2.27 -1.87
CA TYR A 234 24.84 2.72 -0.93
C TYR A 234 23.41 2.48 -1.46
N LEU A 235 23.13 2.86 -2.70
CA LEU A 235 21.81 2.64 -3.32
C LEU A 235 21.47 1.16 -3.42
N ALA A 236 22.46 0.31 -3.76
CA ALA A 236 22.28 -1.14 -3.78
C ALA A 236 21.98 -1.70 -2.39
N ALA A 237 22.71 -1.26 -1.35
CA ALA A 237 22.47 -1.66 0.03
C ALA A 237 21.05 -1.25 0.52
N VAL A 238 20.64 -0.01 0.25
CA VAL A 238 19.30 0.46 0.58
C VAL A 238 18.23 -0.33 -0.19
N TYR A 239 18.45 -0.62 -1.48
CA TYR A 239 17.52 -1.43 -2.28
C TYR A 239 17.34 -2.83 -1.71
N ILE A 240 18.43 -3.51 -1.35
CA ILE A 240 18.41 -4.86 -0.76
C ILE A 240 17.72 -4.81 0.61
N SER A 241 18.06 -3.85 1.46
CA SER A 241 17.44 -3.67 2.78
C SER A 241 15.91 -3.50 2.68
N VAL A 242 15.44 -2.63 1.77
CA VAL A 242 14.00 -2.43 1.53
C VAL A 242 13.35 -3.70 0.98
N LYS A 243 14.02 -4.42 0.08
CA LYS A 243 13.48 -5.65 -0.52
C LYS A 243 13.35 -6.79 0.50
N ILE A 244 14.29 -6.90 1.45
CA ILE A 244 14.23 -7.90 2.53
C ILE A 244 13.04 -7.63 3.47
N VAL A 245 12.74 -6.36 3.73
CA VAL A 245 11.66 -5.97 4.65
C VAL A 245 10.30 -5.94 3.95
N ASP A 246 10.23 -5.65 2.65
CA ASP A 246 9.00 -5.67 1.85
C ASP A 246 8.68 -7.10 1.36
N ILE A 247 8.52 -8.02 2.31
CA ILE A 247 8.01 -9.36 2.01
C ILE A 247 6.55 -9.19 1.61
N GLU A 248 6.21 -9.51 0.37
CA GLU A 248 4.81 -9.63 -0.08
C GLU A 248 4.19 -10.86 0.59
N ILE A 249 3.17 -10.61 1.42
CA ILE A 249 2.36 -11.62 2.13
C ILE A 249 0.97 -11.65 1.50
#